data_3965e79165d4df974ec7efb9c74b13e5
#
_entry.id   3965e79165d4df974ec7efb9c74b13e5
#
_cell.length_a   1.000
_cell.length_b   1.000
_cell.length_c   1.000
_cell.angle_alpha   90.00
_cell.angle_beta   90.00
_cell.angle_gamma   90.00
#
_symmetry.space_group_name_H-M   'P 1'
#
loop_
_entity.id
_entity.type
_entity.pdbx_description
1 polymer ?
#
loop_
_entity_poly.entity_id
_entity_poly.type
_entity_poly.pdbx_seq_one_letter_code
_entity_poly.pdbx_strand_id
1 'polypeptide(L)'
;MHLRTPASTLAANLWLLVGLVAAPLEARAYLDPGTGSMLLSIVVGLASSGYFFIRRLPTLIRQFVFRMRGEGKELSGKRIVIYAESAAYWGTFEPVLRALASSGERVTYFTSDEKDPVFSAGFSHVDAHYIGKGNAAYTSLGFLEADLFVLTTPGIDVLQIRRSKGVKRYVHLVHAATDIHGYKLYSFDYYDAVFCSGPHQVSSLRTLEAKRHTEPKDLRIVGCAYFDRMVAQKKECTVVPDPKT
;
A
#
# COMPACT_ATOMS: atom_id res chain seq x y z
N MET A 1 -24.42 39.87 -19.55
CA MET A 1 -23.41 39.65 -18.49
C MET A 1 -22.60 38.42 -18.89
N HIS A 2 -21.49 38.62 -19.64
CA HIS A 2 -20.68 37.52 -20.18
C HIS A 2 -19.70 37.06 -19.11
N LEU A 3 -19.88 35.82 -18.63
CA LEU A 3 -18.93 35.13 -17.78
C LEU A 3 -17.69 34.75 -18.63
N ARG A 4 -16.56 35.40 -18.34
CA ARG A 4 -15.26 35.05 -18.93
C ARG A 4 -14.86 33.67 -18.39
N THR A 5 -14.59 32.73 -19.31
CA THR A 5 -14.16 31.36 -18.98
C THR A 5 -12.74 31.36 -18.40
N PRO A 6 -12.42 30.48 -17.45
CA PRO A 6 -11.11 30.45 -16.77
C PRO A 6 -9.93 30.10 -17.68
N ALA A 7 -10.17 29.62 -18.90
CA ALA A 7 -9.12 29.35 -19.89
C ALA A 7 -8.44 30.63 -20.42
N SER A 8 -9.11 31.76 -20.40
CA SER A 8 -8.55 33.04 -20.89
C SER A 8 -7.52 33.66 -19.93
N THR A 9 -7.67 33.40 -18.63
CA THR A 9 -6.73 33.90 -17.59
C THR A 9 -5.43 33.09 -17.55
N LEU A 10 -5.51 31.77 -17.79
CA LEU A 10 -4.34 30.91 -17.88
C LEU A 10 -3.48 31.23 -19.10
N ALA A 11 -4.11 31.47 -20.26
CA ALA A 11 -3.42 31.89 -21.47
C ALA A 11 -2.76 33.27 -21.31
N ALA A 12 -3.43 34.24 -20.68
CA ALA A 12 -2.87 35.58 -20.43
C ALA A 12 -1.67 35.51 -19.50
N ASN A 13 -1.70 34.68 -18.46
CA ASN A 13 -0.58 34.51 -17.54
C ASN A 13 0.61 33.77 -18.17
N LEU A 14 0.36 32.86 -19.11
CA LEU A 14 1.42 32.18 -19.87
C LEU A 14 2.15 33.15 -20.80
N TRP A 15 1.40 34.06 -21.50
CA TRP A 15 2.00 35.10 -22.35
C TRP A 15 2.78 36.14 -21.57
N LEU A 16 2.38 36.48 -20.34
CA LEU A 16 3.16 37.34 -19.44
C LEU A 16 4.47 36.69 -19.03
N LEU A 17 4.49 35.39 -18.74
CA LEU A 17 5.70 34.63 -18.44
C LEU A 17 6.65 34.54 -19.65
N VAL A 18 6.12 34.29 -20.85
CA VAL A 18 6.88 34.25 -22.09
C VAL A 18 7.44 35.63 -22.42
N GLY A 19 6.66 36.71 -22.23
CA GLY A 19 7.10 38.09 -22.39
C GLY A 19 8.22 38.50 -21.44
N LEU A 20 8.21 38.00 -20.19
CA LEU A 20 9.25 38.27 -19.20
C LEU A 20 10.58 37.57 -19.56
N VAL A 21 10.51 36.39 -20.17
CA VAL A 21 11.69 35.61 -20.60
C VAL A 21 12.26 36.16 -21.91
N ALA A 22 11.40 36.76 -22.75
CA ALA A 22 11.77 37.36 -24.05
C ALA A 22 12.18 38.83 -23.97
N ALA A 23 12.29 39.42 -22.77
CA ALA A 23 12.74 40.79 -22.59
C ALA A 23 14.16 41.00 -23.21
N PRO A 24 14.39 42.09 -23.97
CA PRO A 24 15.66 42.34 -24.65
C PRO A 24 16.82 42.37 -23.67
N LEU A 25 17.97 41.87 -24.12
CA LEU A 25 19.19 41.74 -23.32
C LEU A 25 19.64 43.04 -22.61
N GLU A 26 19.27 44.20 -23.15
CA GLU A 26 19.57 45.51 -22.56
C GLU A 26 18.89 45.76 -21.20
N ALA A 27 17.75 45.15 -20.96
CA ALA A 27 17.08 45.21 -19.65
C ALA A 27 17.77 44.32 -18.56
N ARG A 28 18.67 43.42 -18.97
CA ARG A 28 19.41 42.55 -18.06
C ARG A 28 20.60 43.22 -17.38
N ALA A 29 21.04 44.35 -17.89
CA ALA A 29 22.20 45.09 -17.32
C ALA A 29 21.92 45.65 -15.91
N TYR A 30 20.67 45.72 -15.49
CA TYR A 30 20.26 46.25 -14.17
C TYR A 30 19.93 45.17 -13.13
N LEU A 31 20.05 43.90 -13.49
CA LEU A 31 19.85 42.81 -12.53
C LEU A 31 21.14 42.56 -11.76
N ASP A 32 21.19 43.03 -10.52
CA ASP A 32 22.20 42.68 -9.55
C ASP A 32 22.42 41.17 -9.50
N PRO A 33 23.66 40.63 -9.42
CA PRO A 33 23.92 39.19 -9.35
C PRO A 33 23.10 38.46 -8.29
N GLY A 34 22.68 39.11 -7.23
CA GLY A 34 21.81 38.60 -6.18
C GLY A 34 20.35 38.41 -6.65
N THR A 35 19.79 39.38 -7.39
CA THR A 35 18.42 39.29 -7.91
C THR A 35 18.28 38.28 -9.05
N GLY A 36 19.32 38.10 -9.87
CA GLY A 36 19.39 37.09 -10.90
C GLY A 36 19.30 35.66 -10.36
N SER A 37 20.03 35.37 -9.30
CA SER A 37 20.00 34.06 -8.61
C SER A 37 18.67 33.80 -7.94
N MET A 38 18.04 34.82 -7.37
CA MET A 38 16.74 34.73 -6.74
C MET A 38 15.63 34.42 -7.76
N LEU A 39 15.63 35.10 -8.92
CA LEU A 39 14.71 34.81 -10.01
C LEU A 39 14.91 33.40 -10.57
N LEU A 40 16.14 32.96 -10.76
CA LEU A 40 16.44 31.60 -11.20
C LEU A 40 15.89 30.56 -10.20
N SER A 41 16.08 30.80 -8.89
CA SER A 41 15.58 29.91 -7.84
C SER A 41 14.04 29.82 -7.84
N ILE A 42 13.35 30.94 -8.09
CA ILE A 42 11.88 30.95 -8.23
C ILE A 42 11.45 30.16 -9.47
N VAL A 43 12.09 30.34 -10.61
CA VAL A 43 11.78 29.62 -11.85
C VAL A 43 12.01 28.12 -11.68
N VAL A 44 13.14 27.73 -11.09
CA VAL A 44 13.43 26.30 -10.80
C VAL A 44 12.43 25.73 -9.80
N GLY A 45 12.06 26.49 -8.76
CA GLY A 45 11.05 26.09 -7.79
C GLY A 45 9.67 25.87 -8.41
N LEU A 46 9.24 26.80 -9.28
CA LEU A 46 7.97 26.68 -10.01
C LEU A 46 7.98 25.51 -11.01
N ALA A 47 9.08 25.36 -11.76
CA ALA A 47 9.24 24.25 -12.70
C ALA A 47 9.24 22.89 -11.99
N SER A 48 9.94 22.79 -10.86
CA SER A 48 9.97 21.58 -10.04
C SER A 48 8.59 21.27 -9.45
N SER A 49 7.90 22.27 -8.91
CA SER A 49 6.54 22.13 -8.38
C SER A 49 5.56 21.69 -9.46
N GLY A 50 5.63 22.32 -10.65
CA GLY A 50 4.83 21.95 -11.82
C GLY A 50 5.08 20.51 -12.27
N TYR A 51 6.34 20.09 -12.33
CA TYR A 51 6.72 18.73 -12.66
C TYR A 51 6.15 17.70 -11.67
N PHE A 52 6.28 17.96 -10.36
CA PHE A 52 5.69 17.09 -9.34
C PHE A 52 4.17 17.07 -9.37
N PHE A 53 3.54 18.20 -9.67
CA PHE A 53 2.08 18.27 -9.83
C PHE A 53 1.61 17.47 -11.04
N ILE A 54 2.27 17.61 -12.19
CA ILE A 54 1.95 16.85 -13.41
C ILE A 54 2.16 15.35 -13.18
N ARG A 55 3.20 14.94 -12.47
CA ARG A 55 3.41 13.53 -12.11
C ARG A 55 2.34 12.97 -11.17
N ARG A 56 1.73 13.80 -10.32
CA ARG A 56 0.64 13.40 -9.44
C ARG A 56 -0.75 13.45 -10.10
N LEU A 57 -0.88 14.20 -11.16
CA LEU A 57 -2.15 14.39 -11.87
C LEU A 57 -2.80 13.08 -12.34
N PRO A 58 -2.06 12.11 -12.92
CA PRO A 58 -2.65 10.82 -13.30
C PRO A 58 -3.21 10.04 -12.11
N THR A 59 -2.56 10.15 -10.95
CA THR A 59 -3.02 9.51 -9.72
C THR A 59 -4.31 10.15 -9.21
N LEU A 60 -4.38 11.49 -9.22
CA LEU A 60 -5.58 12.24 -8.83
C LEU A 60 -6.74 11.98 -9.79
N ILE A 61 -6.49 11.93 -11.09
CA ILE A 61 -7.50 11.61 -12.11
C ILE A 61 -8.01 10.18 -11.92
N ARG A 62 -7.12 9.20 -11.70
CA ARG A 62 -7.52 7.82 -11.40
C ARG A 62 -8.36 7.74 -10.13
N GLN A 63 -7.99 8.47 -9.09
CA GLN A 63 -8.76 8.56 -7.84
C GLN A 63 -10.16 9.13 -8.08
N PHE A 64 -10.26 10.18 -8.89
CA PHE A 64 -11.52 10.80 -9.24
C PHE A 64 -12.41 9.87 -10.09
N VAL A 65 -11.82 9.24 -11.11
CA VAL A 65 -12.50 8.27 -11.98
C VAL A 65 -12.95 7.04 -11.20
N PHE A 66 -12.12 6.53 -10.30
CA PHE A 66 -12.47 5.41 -9.41
C PHE A 66 -13.68 5.73 -8.53
N ARG A 67 -13.71 6.94 -7.93
CA ARG A 67 -14.88 7.44 -7.19
C ARG A 67 -16.14 7.56 -8.05
N MET A 68 -15.99 8.06 -9.30
CA MET A 68 -17.12 8.26 -10.21
C MET A 68 -17.70 6.94 -10.75
N ARG A 69 -16.88 5.90 -10.92
CA ARG A 69 -17.32 4.57 -11.40
C ARG A 69 -18.08 3.74 -10.37
N GLY A 70 -18.20 4.21 -9.13
CA GLY A 70 -18.90 3.49 -8.07
C GLY A 70 -18.16 2.27 -7.54
N GLU A 71 -16.94 2.01 -8.01
CA GLU A 71 -16.06 0.94 -7.52
C GLU A 71 -15.72 1.13 -6.02
N GLY A 72 -15.90 2.36 -5.50
CA GLY A 72 -15.81 2.66 -4.08
C GLY A 72 -16.86 1.96 -3.20
N LYS A 73 -18.00 1.49 -3.77
CA LYS A 73 -18.99 0.71 -3.01
C LYS A 73 -18.47 -0.68 -2.62
N GLU A 74 -17.63 -1.27 -3.45
CA GLU A 74 -16.99 -2.56 -3.14
C GLU A 74 -15.97 -2.45 -2.01
N LEU A 75 -15.44 -1.26 -1.76
CA LEU A 75 -14.43 -0.98 -0.74
C LEU A 75 -15.01 -0.38 0.55
N SER A 76 -16.33 -0.12 0.60
CA SER A 76 -16.97 0.55 1.76
C SER A 76 -17.69 -0.45 2.66
N GLY A 77 -17.60 -0.21 3.97
CA GLY A 77 -18.37 -0.91 5.00
C GLY A 77 -18.00 -2.39 5.18
N LYS A 78 -16.80 -2.79 4.81
CA LYS A 78 -16.32 -4.16 4.97
C LYS A 78 -15.89 -4.41 6.42
N ARG A 79 -16.29 -5.57 6.98
CA ARG A 79 -15.90 -5.93 8.35
C ARG A 79 -14.46 -6.44 8.38
N ILE A 80 -14.16 -7.47 7.62
CA ILE A 80 -12.84 -8.09 7.53
C ILE A 80 -12.37 -8.04 6.07
N VAL A 81 -11.22 -7.46 5.85
CA VAL A 81 -10.57 -7.42 4.54
C VAL A 81 -9.20 -8.06 4.63
N ILE A 82 -8.90 -8.90 3.64
CA ILE A 82 -7.57 -9.48 3.44
C ILE A 82 -7.04 -8.97 2.10
N TYR A 83 -5.74 -8.66 2.05
CA TYR A 83 -5.06 -8.33 0.81
C TYR A 83 -3.85 -9.23 0.59
N ALA A 84 -3.82 -9.87 -0.57
CA ALA A 84 -2.69 -10.64 -1.07
C ALA A 84 -2.04 -9.93 -2.27
N GLU A 85 -0.77 -9.63 -2.17
CA GLU A 85 0.00 -8.99 -3.23
C GLU A 85 0.26 -9.93 -4.41
N SER A 86 0.28 -11.24 -4.16
CA SER A 86 0.39 -12.29 -5.18
C SER A 86 -0.14 -13.63 -4.68
N ALA A 87 -0.38 -14.56 -5.62
CA ALA A 87 -0.76 -15.95 -5.36
C ALA A 87 0.25 -16.71 -4.45
N ALA A 88 1.48 -16.25 -4.35
CA ALA A 88 2.50 -16.86 -3.48
C ALA A 88 2.09 -16.84 -1.99
N TYR A 89 1.27 -15.88 -1.58
CA TYR A 89 0.79 -15.77 -0.20
C TYR A 89 -0.47 -16.61 0.09
N TRP A 90 -1.02 -17.30 -0.91
CA TRP A 90 -2.19 -18.14 -0.76
C TRP A 90 -2.07 -19.10 0.42
N GLY A 91 -0.95 -19.80 0.49
CA GLY A 91 -0.73 -20.76 1.57
C GLY A 91 -0.63 -20.16 2.98
N THR A 92 -0.52 -18.86 3.11
CA THR A 92 -0.59 -18.14 4.38
C THR A 92 -2.04 -17.77 4.70
N PHE A 93 -2.81 -17.35 3.70
CA PHE A 93 -4.18 -16.89 3.91
C PHE A 93 -5.23 -18.01 3.90
N GLU A 94 -5.02 -19.10 3.15
CA GLU A 94 -5.98 -20.20 3.08
C GLU A 94 -6.38 -20.77 4.46
N PRO A 95 -5.47 -21.09 5.39
CA PRO A 95 -5.84 -21.56 6.72
C PRO A 95 -6.64 -20.51 7.51
N VAL A 96 -6.31 -19.23 7.35
CA VAL A 96 -7.06 -18.12 7.98
C VAL A 96 -8.48 -18.06 7.44
N LEU A 97 -8.65 -18.16 6.13
CA LEU A 97 -9.98 -18.18 5.49
C LEU A 97 -10.80 -19.38 5.97
N ARG A 98 -10.20 -20.57 6.09
CA ARG A 98 -10.88 -21.76 6.62
C ARG A 98 -11.31 -21.56 8.08
N ALA A 99 -10.47 -20.97 8.92
CA ALA A 99 -10.80 -20.67 10.30
C ALA A 99 -11.94 -19.65 10.42
N LEU A 100 -11.95 -18.62 9.57
CA LEU A 100 -13.02 -17.61 9.54
C LEU A 100 -14.35 -18.19 9.03
N ALA A 101 -14.32 -19.18 8.12
CA ALA A 101 -15.51 -19.92 7.69
C ALA A 101 -16.19 -20.64 8.86
N SER A 102 -15.41 -21.31 9.72
CA SER A 102 -15.97 -22.04 10.88
C SER A 102 -16.55 -21.09 11.93
N SER A 103 -16.14 -19.82 11.93
CA SER A 103 -16.68 -18.77 12.81
C SER A 103 -17.89 -18.02 12.20
N GLY A 104 -18.32 -18.37 10.97
CA GLY A 104 -19.42 -17.73 10.26
C GLY A 104 -19.10 -16.32 9.77
N GLU A 105 -17.82 -15.91 9.76
CA GLU A 105 -17.40 -14.57 9.36
C GLU A 105 -17.25 -14.47 7.83
N ARG A 106 -17.82 -13.40 7.28
CA ARG A 106 -17.62 -13.06 5.86
C ARG A 106 -16.38 -12.21 5.67
N VAL A 107 -15.61 -12.53 4.65
CA VAL A 107 -14.34 -11.89 4.33
C VAL A 107 -14.39 -11.32 2.93
N THR A 108 -13.92 -10.09 2.76
CA THR A 108 -13.59 -9.56 1.44
C THR A 108 -12.09 -9.79 1.20
N TYR A 109 -11.78 -10.44 0.09
CA TYR A 109 -10.40 -10.78 -0.26
C TYR A 109 -9.98 -10.02 -1.51
N PHE A 110 -9.05 -9.10 -1.37
CA PHE A 110 -8.45 -8.39 -2.48
C PHE A 110 -7.13 -9.04 -2.88
N THR A 111 -6.92 -9.19 -4.17
CA THR A 111 -5.65 -9.71 -4.68
C THR A 111 -5.14 -8.88 -5.86
N SER A 112 -3.82 -8.82 -5.98
CA SER A 112 -3.13 -8.25 -7.15
C SER A 112 -2.70 -9.31 -8.16
N ASP A 113 -3.20 -10.54 -8.03
CA ASP A 113 -2.91 -11.64 -8.96
C ASP A 113 -4.20 -12.20 -9.55
N GLU A 114 -4.36 -12.09 -10.87
CA GLU A 114 -5.53 -12.62 -11.59
C GLU A 114 -5.66 -14.14 -11.50
N LYS A 115 -4.55 -14.83 -11.20
CA LYS A 115 -4.47 -16.28 -11.07
C LYS A 115 -4.43 -16.73 -9.61
N ASP A 116 -4.84 -15.86 -8.68
CA ASP A 116 -4.86 -16.21 -7.26
C ASP A 116 -5.81 -17.42 -7.04
N PRO A 117 -5.35 -18.47 -6.34
CA PRO A 117 -6.16 -19.65 -6.06
C PRO A 117 -7.48 -19.36 -5.33
N VAL A 118 -7.64 -18.21 -4.70
CA VAL A 118 -8.90 -17.82 -4.04
C VAL A 118 -10.08 -17.89 -4.98
N PHE A 119 -9.90 -17.56 -6.27
CA PHE A 119 -10.99 -17.58 -7.26
C PHE A 119 -11.51 -18.97 -7.57
N SER A 120 -10.68 -20.01 -7.37
CA SER A 120 -11.05 -21.42 -7.61
C SER A 120 -11.27 -22.22 -6.33
N ALA A 121 -10.99 -21.64 -5.17
CA ALA A 121 -11.04 -22.37 -3.89
C ALA A 121 -12.46 -22.69 -3.37
N GLY A 122 -13.50 -22.08 -3.94
CA GLY A 122 -14.89 -22.41 -3.64
C GLY A 122 -15.37 -21.98 -2.25
N PHE A 123 -14.78 -20.99 -1.64
CA PHE A 123 -15.20 -20.45 -0.35
C PHE A 123 -16.48 -19.60 -0.49
N SER A 124 -17.60 -20.05 0.04
CA SER A 124 -18.90 -19.32 -0.02
C SER A 124 -18.95 -18.06 0.85
N HIS A 125 -18.09 -17.95 1.84
CA HIS A 125 -18.00 -16.83 2.77
C HIS A 125 -16.95 -15.76 2.34
N VAL A 126 -16.23 -16.01 1.26
CA VAL A 126 -15.19 -15.12 0.73
C VAL A 126 -15.69 -14.43 -0.52
N ASP A 127 -15.66 -13.09 -0.49
CA ASP A 127 -15.93 -12.22 -1.63
C ASP A 127 -14.59 -11.78 -2.21
N ALA A 128 -14.14 -12.42 -3.30
CA ALA A 128 -12.81 -12.25 -3.85
C ALA A 128 -12.81 -11.31 -5.06
N HIS A 129 -11.91 -10.33 -5.07
CA HIS A 129 -11.80 -9.33 -6.13
C HIS A 129 -10.34 -9.11 -6.55
N TYR A 130 -10.11 -9.06 -7.84
CA TYR A 130 -8.86 -8.57 -8.40
C TYR A 130 -8.88 -7.04 -8.47
N ILE A 131 -7.92 -6.37 -7.83
CA ILE A 131 -7.87 -4.90 -7.73
C ILE A 131 -6.73 -4.25 -8.54
N GLY A 132 -6.14 -5.00 -9.46
CA GLY A 132 -4.99 -4.53 -10.26
C GLY A 132 -3.66 -4.79 -9.58
N LYS A 133 -2.57 -4.35 -10.22
CA LYS A 133 -1.19 -4.53 -9.75
C LYS A 133 -0.51 -3.20 -9.43
N GLY A 134 0.41 -3.23 -8.48
CA GLY A 134 1.25 -2.09 -8.13
C GLY A 134 0.45 -0.85 -7.74
N ASN A 135 0.75 0.29 -8.35
CA ASN A 135 0.13 1.57 -7.99
C ASN A 135 -1.40 1.60 -8.14
N ALA A 136 -1.98 0.79 -9.03
CA ALA A 136 -3.43 0.71 -9.18
C ALA A 136 -4.06 0.10 -7.93
N ALA A 137 -3.56 -1.06 -7.49
CA ALA A 137 -4.00 -1.72 -6.27
C ALA A 137 -3.77 -0.82 -5.04
N TYR A 138 -2.58 -0.25 -4.89
CA TYR A 138 -2.24 0.59 -3.73
C TYR A 138 -3.12 1.85 -3.65
N THR A 139 -3.50 2.41 -4.80
CA THR A 139 -4.45 3.54 -4.83
C THR A 139 -5.83 3.11 -4.36
N SER A 140 -6.33 1.96 -4.81
CA SER A 140 -7.62 1.42 -4.39
C SER A 140 -7.65 1.15 -2.88
N LEU A 141 -6.60 0.53 -2.33
CA LEU A 141 -6.47 0.26 -0.90
C LEU A 141 -6.43 1.55 -0.05
N GLY A 142 -5.96 2.67 -0.60
CA GLY A 142 -5.98 3.98 0.07
C GLY A 142 -7.38 4.55 0.33
N PHE A 143 -8.43 3.98 -0.30
CA PHE A 143 -9.84 4.36 -0.09
C PHE A 143 -10.68 3.28 0.61
N LEU A 144 -10.03 2.22 1.06
CA LEU A 144 -10.70 1.12 1.76
C LEU A 144 -11.38 1.61 3.03
N GLU A 145 -12.59 1.13 3.28
CA GLU A 145 -13.32 1.29 4.54
C GLU A 145 -13.57 -0.10 5.14
N ALA A 146 -12.93 -0.40 6.26
CA ALA A 146 -13.00 -1.69 6.91
C ALA A 146 -12.80 -1.59 8.43
N ASP A 147 -13.36 -2.53 9.18
CA ASP A 147 -13.04 -2.65 10.60
C ASP A 147 -11.64 -3.25 10.80
N LEU A 148 -11.31 -4.26 10.01
CA LEU A 148 -10.05 -4.98 10.08
C LEU A 148 -9.46 -5.18 8.69
N PHE A 149 -8.20 -4.79 8.51
CA PHE A 149 -7.47 -5.02 7.28
C PHE A 149 -6.19 -5.83 7.55
N VAL A 150 -6.14 -7.05 7.01
CA VAL A 150 -5.05 -8.01 7.20
C VAL A 150 -4.25 -8.13 5.92
N LEU A 151 -2.94 -8.00 6.01
CA LEU A 151 -2.03 -8.12 4.87
C LEU A 151 -0.67 -8.66 5.28
N THR A 152 0.08 -9.18 4.31
CA THR A 152 1.45 -9.66 4.49
C THR A 152 2.49 -8.65 4.00
N THR A 153 2.06 -7.56 3.35
CA THR A 153 2.96 -6.55 2.80
C THR A 153 3.51 -5.66 3.91
N PRO A 154 4.82 -5.58 4.12
CA PRO A 154 5.41 -4.73 5.15
C PRO A 154 5.44 -3.25 4.73
N GLY A 155 5.57 -2.35 5.70
CA GLY A 155 5.89 -0.95 5.44
C GLY A 155 4.74 -0.10 4.92
N ILE A 156 3.51 -0.31 5.41
CA ILE A 156 2.40 0.64 5.17
C ILE A 156 2.79 2.03 5.68
N ASP A 157 2.37 3.06 4.96
CA ASP A 157 2.75 4.49 5.16
C ASP A 157 4.25 4.81 5.03
N VAL A 158 5.09 3.81 4.92
CA VAL A 158 6.54 3.96 4.68
C VAL A 158 6.88 3.77 3.22
N LEU A 159 6.33 2.73 2.60
CA LEU A 159 6.61 2.36 1.22
C LEU A 159 5.45 2.81 0.30
N GLN A 160 4.84 1.86 -0.39
CA GLN A 160 3.89 2.16 -1.47
C GLN A 160 2.43 2.21 -1.01
N ILE A 161 2.08 1.36 -0.03
CA ILE A 161 0.71 1.29 0.48
C ILE A 161 0.52 2.37 1.53
N ARG A 162 -0.46 3.25 1.30
CA ARG A 162 -0.87 4.27 2.27
C ARG A 162 -2.02 3.77 3.12
N ARG A 163 -2.02 4.13 4.40
CA ARG A 163 -3.16 3.84 5.28
C ARG A 163 -4.39 4.62 4.81
N SER A 164 -5.50 3.92 4.66
CA SER A 164 -6.80 4.57 4.50
C SER A 164 -7.31 5.06 5.85
N LYS A 165 -7.92 6.24 5.86
CA LYS A 165 -8.61 6.79 7.05
C LYS A 165 -9.89 6.00 7.40
N GLY A 166 -10.41 5.23 6.45
CA GLY A 166 -11.61 4.40 6.62
C GLY A 166 -11.34 3.04 7.27
N VAL A 167 -10.08 2.66 7.47
CA VAL A 167 -9.73 1.39 8.12
C VAL A 167 -9.44 1.61 9.59
N LYS A 168 -10.18 0.91 10.45
CA LYS A 168 -10.05 1.06 11.91
C LYS A 168 -8.79 0.39 12.44
N ARG A 169 -8.42 -0.79 11.92
CA ARG A 169 -7.30 -1.57 12.43
C ARG A 169 -6.53 -2.29 11.32
N TYR A 170 -5.22 -2.09 11.28
CA TYR A 170 -4.29 -2.73 10.36
C TYR A 170 -3.53 -3.85 11.05
N VAL A 171 -3.57 -5.04 10.48
CA VAL A 171 -2.90 -6.24 10.98
C VAL A 171 -1.89 -6.73 9.99
N HIS A 172 -0.64 -6.84 10.39
CA HIS A 172 0.37 -7.55 9.60
C HIS A 172 0.38 -9.03 9.98
N LEU A 173 0.17 -9.90 9.00
CA LEU A 173 0.32 -11.33 9.17
C LEU A 173 1.71 -11.75 8.68
N VAL A 174 2.56 -12.17 9.58
CA VAL A 174 3.90 -12.65 9.22
C VAL A 174 3.77 -14.01 8.54
N HIS A 175 4.29 -14.11 7.32
CA HIS A 175 4.19 -15.30 6.49
C HIS A 175 5.41 -16.22 6.58
N ALA A 176 6.50 -15.77 7.21
CA ALA A 176 7.74 -16.52 7.36
C ALA A 176 8.13 -16.67 8.83
N ALA A 177 8.71 -17.81 9.19
CA ALA A 177 9.21 -18.07 10.53
C ALA A 177 10.60 -17.48 10.80
N THR A 178 11.15 -16.76 9.83
CA THR A 178 12.46 -16.10 9.95
C THR A 178 12.40 -14.92 10.92
N ASP A 179 13.56 -14.49 11.35
CA ASP A 179 13.71 -13.30 12.17
C ASP A 179 13.22 -12.04 11.44
N ILE A 180 12.71 -11.06 12.19
CA ILE A 180 12.23 -9.79 11.63
C ILE A 180 13.35 -8.89 11.13
N HIS A 181 14.62 -9.18 11.41
CA HIS A 181 15.77 -8.39 10.95
C HIS A 181 15.93 -8.33 9.43
N GLY A 182 15.34 -9.29 8.69
CA GLY A 182 15.30 -9.27 7.23
C GLY A 182 14.36 -8.23 6.63
N TYR A 183 13.48 -7.63 7.43
CA TYR A 183 12.56 -6.60 6.97
C TYR A 183 13.25 -5.23 6.91
N LYS A 184 12.79 -4.38 5.98
CA LYS A 184 13.26 -2.99 5.88
C LYS A 184 12.91 -2.21 7.14
N LEU A 185 13.64 -1.13 7.38
CA LEU A 185 13.35 -0.20 8.48
C LEU A 185 11.89 0.29 8.41
N TYR A 186 11.26 0.42 9.56
CA TYR A 186 9.89 0.89 9.76
C TYR A 186 8.79 -0.02 9.18
N SER A 187 9.10 -1.27 8.82
CA SER A 187 8.14 -2.21 8.20
C SER A 187 6.89 -2.46 9.02
N PHE A 188 6.98 -2.35 10.34
CA PHE A 188 5.87 -2.66 11.25
C PHE A 188 5.34 -1.44 12.01
N ASP A 189 5.95 -0.27 11.86
CA ASP A 189 5.70 0.89 12.73
C ASP A 189 4.26 1.41 12.67
N TYR A 190 3.64 1.32 11.50
CA TYR A 190 2.28 1.81 11.27
C TYR A 190 1.20 0.72 11.29
N TYR A 191 1.53 -0.46 11.80
CA TYR A 191 0.55 -1.51 12.07
C TYR A 191 0.02 -1.39 13.50
N ASP A 192 -1.27 -1.68 13.68
CA ASP A 192 -1.91 -1.70 15.00
C ASP A 192 -1.71 -3.04 15.68
N ALA A 193 -1.55 -4.11 14.90
CA ALA A 193 -1.25 -5.45 15.38
C ALA A 193 -0.30 -6.20 14.44
N VAL A 194 0.48 -7.13 14.99
CA VAL A 194 1.32 -8.05 14.22
C VAL A 194 1.08 -9.48 14.72
N PHE A 195 0.69 -10.34 13.78
CA PHE A 195 0.52 -11.77 14.03
C PHE A 195 1.81 -12.48 13.69
N CYS A 196 2.52 -12.87 14.74
CA CYS A 196 3.87 -13.41 14.71
C CYS A 196 3.86 -14.93 14.55
N SER A 197 4.86 -15.48 13.87
CA SER A 197 5.03 -16.94 13.77
C SER A 197 5.56 -17.57 15.06
N GLY A 198 6.24 -16.81 15.92
CA GLY A 198 6.80 -17.32 17.15
C GLY A 198 7.24 -16.23 18.14
N PRO A 199 7.67 -16.66 19.36
CA PRO A 199 8.03 -15.73 20.43
C PRO A 199 9.27 -14.89 20.13
N HIS A 200 10.17 -15.37 19.29
CA HIS A 200 11.36 -14.63 18.85
C HIS A 200 10.99 -13.33 18.13
N GLN A 201 9.96 -13.36 17.27
CA GLN A 201 9.48 -12.18 16.57
C GLN A 201 8.81 -11.19 17.53
N VAL A 202 8.05 -11.67 18.51
CA VAL A 202 7.46 -10.83 19.55
C VAL A 202 8.54 -10.09 20.33
N SER A 203 9.58 -10.81 20.79
CA SER A 203 10.70 -10.23 21.53
C SER A 203 11.43 -9.16 20.70
N SER A 204 11.69 -9.45 19.43
CA SER A 204 12.35 -8.51 18.51
C SER A 204 11.51 -7.26 18.25
N LEU A 205 10.19 -7.41 18.07
CA LEU A 205 9.27 -6.27 17.88
C LEU A 205 9.19 -5.40 19.14
N ARG A 206 9.09 -5.99 20.34
CA ARG A 206 9.14 -5.24 21.61
C ARG A 206 10.44 -4.45 21.76
N THR A 207 11.57 -5.06 21.37
CA THR A 207 12.86 -4.35 21.37
C THR A 207 12.87 -3.17 20.41
N LEU A 208 12.28 -3.31 19.22
CA LEU A 208 12.15 -2.21 18.25
C LEU A 208 11.24 -1.09 18.75
N GLU A 209 10.09 -1.42 19.33
CA GLU A 209 9.16 -0.46 19.93
C GLU A 209 9.86 0.36 21.02
N ALA A 210 10.58 -0.30 21.91
CA ALA A 210 11.33 0.37 22.97
C ALA A 210 12.43 1.31 22.43
N LYS A 211 13.19 0.86 21.42
CA LYS A 211 14.26 1.66 20.80
C LYS A 211 13.74 2.86 20.01
N ARG A 212 12.55 2.76 19.42
CA ARG A 212 11.94 3.77 18.57
C ARG A 212 10.93 4.64 19.28
N HIS A 213 10.63 4.35 20.54
CA HIS A 213 9.59 5.00 21.33
C HIS A 213 8.23 5.03 20.61
N THR A 214 7.89 3.91 19.96
CA THR A 214 6.58 3.74 19.30
C THR A 214 5.57 3.15 20.29
N GLU A 215 4.27 3.43 20.03
CA GLU A 215 3.19 2.81 20.80
C GLU A 215 3.22 1.28 20.71
N PRO A 216 2.96 0.58 21.82
CA PRO A 216 2.93 -0.88 21.85
C PRO A 216 1.83 -1.44 20.94
N LYS A 217 2.19 -2.34 20.04
CA LYS A 217 1.26 -3.04 19.15
C LYS A 217 0.64 -4.25 19.84
N ASP A 218 -0.52 -4.68 19.36
CA ASP A 218 -1.08 -5.98 19.72
C ASP A 218 -0.28 -7.09 19.01
N LEU A 219 0.57 -7.79 19.75
CA LEU A 219 1.39 -8.87 19.21
C LEU A 219 0.79 -10.21 19.61
N ARG A 220 0.47 -11.05 18.61
CA ARG A 220 -0.11 -12.38 18.81
C ARG A 220 0.76 -13.44 18.15
N ILE A 221 1.01 -14.54 18.85
CA ILE A 221 1.67 -15.71 18.27
C ILE A 221 0.59 -16.57 17.62
N VAL A 222 0.65 -16.72 16.29
CA VAL A 222 -0.34 -17.47 15.49
C VAL A 222 0.27 -18.69 14.80
N GLY A 223 1.58 -18.90 14.92
CA GLY A 223 2.27 -19.97 14.21
C GLY A 223 2.63 -19.62 12.77
N CYS A 224 3.01 -20.64 11.99
CA CYS A 224 3.43 -20.48 10.61
C CYS A 224 2.80 -21.57 9.73
N ALA A 225 1.81 -21.19 8.94
CA ALA A 225 1.08 -22.10 8.04
C ALA A 225 1.98 -22.86 7.06
N TYR A 226 3.14 -22.32 6.72
CA TYR A 226 4.12 -23.01 5.89
C TYR A 226 4.66 -24.27 6.55
N PHE A 227 4.98 -24.21 7.84
CA PHE A 227 5.47 -25.39 8.58
C PHE A 227 4.36 -26.42 8.78
N ASP A 228 3.13 -25.99 9.03
CA ASP A 228 1.99 -26.89 9.17
C ASP A 228 1.79 -27.73 7.91
N ARG A 229 1.92 -27.09 6.73
CA ARG A 229 1.87 -27.80 5.44
C ARG A 229 3.03 -28.74 5.23
N MET A 230 4.27 -28.34 5.58
CA MET A 230 5.43 -29.23 5.49
C MET A 230 5.27 -30.47 6.38
N VAL A 231 4.75 -30.30 7.58
CA VAL A 231 4.48 -31.41 8.50
C VAL A 231 3.40 -32.34 7.94
N ALA A 232 2.33 -31.77 7.37
CA ALA A 232 1.28 -32.57 6.74
C ALA A 232 1.82 -33.38 5.55
N GLN A 233 2.55 -32.73 4.64
CA GLN A 233 3.18 -33.37 3.50
C GLN A 233 4.17 -34.47 3.90
N LYS A 234 4.94 -34.27 4.96
CA LYS A 234 5.86 -35.30 5.49
C LYS A 234 5.11 -36.51 6.00
N LYS A 235 3.93 -36.35 6.62
CA LYS A 235 3.10 -37.46 7.07
C LYS A 235 2.52 -38.28 5.93
N GLU A 236 2.24 -37.63 4.80
CA GLU A 236 1.72 -38.27 3.60
C GLU A 236 2.82 -38.90 2.74
N CYS A 237 4.08 -38.51 2.96
CA CYS A 237 5.22 -39.00 2.20
C CYS A 237 5.59 -40.42 2.67
N THR A 238 5.33 -41.42 1.82
CA THR A 238 5.65 -42.83 2.05
C THR A 238 7.09 -43.20 1.60
N VAL A 239 7.87 -42.21 1.15
CA VAL A 239 9.25 -42.46 0.72
C VAL A 239 10.11 -42.78 1.94
N VAL A 240 10.51 -44.03 2.06
CA VAL A 240 11.52 -44.47 3.04
C VAL A 240 12.84 -43.89 2.61
N PRO A 241 13.53 -43.11 3.48
CA PRO A 241 14.87 -42.60 3.14
C PRO A 241 15.83 -43.74 2.85
N ASP A 242 16.53 -43.68 1.76
CA ASP A 242 17.64 -44.63 1.50
C ASP A 242 18.71 -44.40 2.57
N PRO A 243 19.04 -45.41 3.38
CA PRO A 243 20.01 -45.26 4.46
C PRO A 243 21.45 -45.01 3.96
N LYS A 244 21.66 -44.88 2.64
CA LYS A 244 22.99 -44.64 1.99
C LYS A 244 23.14 -43.25 1.41
N THR A 245 22.14 -42.35 1.58
CA THR A 245 22.22 -40.91 1.30
C THR A 245 22.00 -40.15 2.62
#